data_eec0ccf8f32836d685febbe7ae79c058
#
_entry.id   eec0ccf8f32836d685febbe7ae79c058
#
_cell.length_a   1.000
_cell.length_b   1.000
_cell.length_c   1.000
_cell.angle_alpha   90.00
_cell.angle_beta   90.00
_cell.angle_gamma   90.00
#
_symmetry.space_group_name_H-M   'P 1'
#
loop_
_entity.id
_entity.type
_entity.pdbx_description
1 polymer ?
#
loop_
_entity_poly.entity_id
_entity_poly.type
_entity_poly.pdbx_seq_one_letter_code
_entity_poly.pdbx_strand_id
1 'polypeptide(L)'
;MEKGIRKIEQNGVHVAYFTCPQIKLNKYKDATMLSLWHIKGDSMDFILDMPELQDIRMYACKFNDYTALSKLTHLRKLCINGIATKEEQTFDYIANLSSLEELIIGYIQPFIKFPNLSNLHSFI
;
A
#
# COMPACT_ATOMS: atom_id res chain seq x y z
N MET A 1 8.90 -17.26 4.74
CA MET A 1 8.68 -16.09 5.61
C MET A 1 7.56 -16.40 6.59
N GLU A 2 7.75 -16.03 7.82
CA GLU A 2 6.78 -16.31 8.87
C GLU A 2 5.78 -15.20 9.05
N LYS A 3 4.58 -15.55 9.55
CA LYS A 3 3.57 -14.59 9.95
C LYS A 3 4.13 -13.69 11.06
N GLY A 4 3.99 -12.38 10.92
CA GLY A 4 4.43 -11.48 11.98
C GLY A 4 4.44 -10.02 11.57
N ILE A 5 4.68 -9.18 12.57
CA ILE A 5 4.87 -7.75 12.44
C ILE A 5 6.21 -7.43 13.10
N ARG A 6 7.11 -6.77 12.37
CA ARG A 6 8.43 -6.43 12.89
C ARG A 6 8.92 -5.10 12.36
N LYS A 7 9.77 -4.45 13.14
CA LYS A 7 10.49 -3.28 12.67
C LYS A 7 11.61 -3.68 11.72
N ILE A 8 11.82 -2.87 10.70
CA ILE A 8 12.92 -3.01 9.76
C ILE A 8 13.65 -1.68 9.62
N GLU A 9 14.75 -1.66 8.89
CA GLU A 9 15.53 -0.46 8.65
C GLU A 9 14.71 0.65 7.97
N GLN A 10 15.23 1.88 8.00
CA GLN A 10 14.62 3.05 7.38
C GLN A 10 13.30 3.47 8.06
N ASN A 11 13.22 3.27 9.36
CA ASN A 11 12.01 3.56 10.14
C ASN A 11 10.78 2.86 9.58
N GLY A 12 10.95 1.58 9.26
CA GLY A 12 9.93 0.79 8.61
C GLY A 12 9.35 -0.30 9.48
N VAL A 13 8.21 -0.81 9.02
CA VAL A 13 7.52 -1.95 9.62
C VAL A 13 7.20 -2.95 8.52
N HIS A 14 7.43 -4.22 8.79
CA HIS A 14 7.11 -5.31 7.88
C HIS A 14 6.00 -6.17 8.48
N VAL A 15 4.95 -6.41 7.69
CA VAL A 15 3.80 -7.22 8.08
C VAL A 15 3.63 -8.34 7.08
N ALA A 16 3.55 -9.58 7.57
CA ALA A 16 3.48 -10.74 6.69
C ALA A 16 2.40 -11.74 7.14
N TYR A 17 1.62 -12.22 6.18
CA TYR A 17 0.67 -13.33 6.32
C TYR A 17 -0.45 -13.08 7.33
N PHE A 18 -1.09 -11.91 7.27
CA PHE A 18 -2.25 -11.60 8.10
C PHE A 18 -3.52 -11.50 7.27
N THR A 19 -4.65 -11.70 7.95
CA THR A 19 -5.97 -11.39 7.42
C THR A 19 -6.58 -10.27 8.26
N CYS A 20 -7.01 -9.18 7.62
CA CYS A 20 -7.68 -8.10 8.31
C CYS A 20 -9.06 -8.57 8.80
N PRO A 21 -9.53 -8.09 9.98
CA PRO A 21 -9.05 -6.93 10.72
C PRO A 21 -8.05 -7.22 11.85
N GLN A 22 -7.32 -8.29 11.77
CA GLN A 22 -6.41 -8.70 12.84
C GLN A 22 -5.14 -7.85 12.95
N ILE A 23 -4.93 -6.95 11.98
CA ILE A 23 -3.73 -6.12 11.94
C ILE A 23 -3.98 -4.83 12.71
N LYS A 24 -3.10 -4.54 13.67
CA LYS A 24 -3.12 -3.29 14.42
C LYS A 24 -1.71 -2.72 14.45
N LEU A 25 -1.55 -1.51 13.95
CA LEU A 25 -0.26 -0.86 13.76
C LEU A 25 -0.10 0.43 14.57
N ASN A 26 -1.00 0.70 15.50
CA ASN A 26 -0.99 1.94 16.27
C ASN A 26 0.28 2.14 17.11
N LYS A 27 0.95 1.06 17.53
CA LYS A 27 2.22 1.20 18.26
C LYS A 27 3.38 1.61 17.34
N TYR A 28 3.18 1.60 16.04
CA TYR A 28 4.17 2.03 15.04
C TYR A 28 3.75 3.32 14.35
N LYS A 29 2.99 4.16 15.01
CA LYS A 29 2.38 5.37 14.41
C LYS A 29 3.39 6.35 13.81
N ASP A 30 4.64 6.32 14.26
CA ASP A 30 5.69 7.22 13.78
C ASP A 30 6.50 6.64 12.61
N ALA A 31 6.19 5.42 12.18
CA ALA A 31 6.90 4.80 11.07
C ALA A 31 6.61 5.52 9.76
N THR A 32 7.62 5.58 8.90
CA THR A 32 7.54 6.24 7.59
C THR A 32 7.49 5.26 6.43
N MET A 33 7.75 3.99 6.66
CA MET A 33 7.72 2.96 5.63
C MET A 33 6.95 1.73 6.10
N LEU A 34 6.15 1.16 5.22
CA LEU A 34 5.36 -0.04 5.50
C LEU A 34 5.55 -1.05 4.37
N SER A 35 5.92 -2.25 4.73
CA SER A 35 6.06 -3.37 3.79
C SER A 35 5.01 -4.43 4.13
N LEU A 36 4.16 -4.76 3.18
CA LEU A 36 3.07 -5.72 3.35
C LEU A 36 3.27 -6.93 2.44
N TRP A 37 3.25 -8.12 3.01
CA TRP A 37 3.43 -9.37 2.29
C TRP A 37 2.27 -10.32 2.56
N HIS A 38 1.58 -10.75 1.51
CA HIS A 38 0.50 -11.73 1.61
C HIS A 38 -0.57 -11.35 2.63
N ILE A 39 -1.05 -10.12 2.54
CA ILE A 39 -2.11 -9.60 3.40
C ILE A 39 -3.43 -9.67 2.66
N LYS A 40 -4.47 -10.14 3.31
CA LYS A 40 -5.82 -10.21 2.76
C LYS A 40 -6.80 -9.47 3.67
N GLY A 41 -7.81 -8.86 3.09
CA GLY A 41 -8.85 -8.21 3.88
C GLY A 41 -9.82 -7.42 3.04
N ASP A 42 -10.86 -6.91 3.69
CA ASP A 42 -11.85 -6.09 3.01
C ASP A 42 -11.34 -4.69 2.71
N SER A 43 -10.54 -4.12 3.60
CA SER A 43 -9.99 -2.78 3.41
C SER A 43 -8.57 -2.68 3.95
N MET A 44 -7.94 -1.55 3.64
CA MET A 44 -6.60 -1.22 4.14
C MET A 44 -6.65 -0.20 5.29
N ASP A 45 -7.77 -0.08 5.98
CA ASP A 45 -7.93 0.98 6.99
C ASP A 45 -6.89 0.93 8.11
N PHE A 46 -6.26 -0.22 8.33
CA PHE A 46 -5.18 -0.35 9.32
C PHE A 46 -4.00 0.59 9.05
N ILE A 47 -3.79 1.02 7.78
CA ILE A 47 -2.70 1.95 7.47
C ILE A 47 -2.95 3.35 8.04
N LEU A 48 -4.20 3.66 8.37
CA LEU A 48 -4.54 4.97 8.94
C LEU A 48 -4.01 5.15 10.36
N ASP A 49 -3.58 4.06 11.00
CA ASP A 49 -2.86 4.13 12.28
C ASP A 49 -1.44 4.69 12.14
N MET A 50 -0.98 4.88 10.90
CA MET A 50 0.39 5.29 10.60
C MET A 50 0.39 6.55 9.71
N PRO A 51 0.01 7.74 10.26
CA PRO A 51 -0.18 8.94 9.44
C PRO A 51 1.11 9.51 8.83
N GLU A 52 2.28 9.07 9.31
CA GLU A 52 3.57 9.56 8.83
C GLU A 52 4.12 8.76 7.64
N LEU A 53 3.36 7.83 7.09
CA LEU A 53 3.84 6.99 5.99
C LEU A 53 4.22 7.80 4.76
N GLN A 54 5.40 7.52 4.22
CA GLN A 54 5.95 8.08 3.00
C GLN A 54 6.24 7.04 1.94
N ASP A 55 6.36 5.77 2.33
CA ASP A 55 6.73 4.68 1.43
C ASP A 55 5.92 3.45 1.81
N ILE A 56 5.13 2.94 0.87
CA ILE A 56 4.37 1.70 1.05
C ILE A 56 4.74 0.74 -0.05
N ARG A 57 5.06 -0.48 0.34
CA ARG A 57 5.37 -1.58 -0.55
C ARG A 57 4.43 -2.74 -0.27
N MET A 58 3.69 -3.17 -1.30
CA MET A 58 2.75 -4.28 -1.19
C MET A 58 3.16 -5.40 -2.12
N TYR A 59 3.23 -6.61 -1.59
CA TYR A 59 3.58 -7.80 -2.36
C TYR A 59 2.54 -8.90 -2.12
N ALA A 60 1.89 -9.33 -3.19
CA ALA A 60 0.88 -10.38 -3.17
C ALA A 60 -0.24 -10.12 -2.16
N CYS A 61 -0.68 -8.88 -2.05
CA CYS A 61 -1.78 -8.49 -1.18
C CYS A 61 -3.10 -8.48 -1.94
N LYS A 62 -4.19 -8.74 -1.22
CA LYS A 62 -5.52 -8.73 -1.79
C LYS A 62 -6.49 -8.01 -0.85
N PHE A 63 -7.00 -6.87 -1.30
CA PHE A 63 -8.03 -6.11 -0.59
C PHE A 63 -9.20 -5.85 -1.52
N ASN A 64 -10.40 -5.76 -0.95
CA ASN A 64 -11.57 -5.36 -1.72
C ASN A 64 -11.66 -3.85 -1.88
N ASP A 65 -11.06 -3.11 -0.98
CA ASP A 65 -11.09 -1.65 -0.96
C ASP A 65 -9.71 -1.11 -0.64
N TYR A 66 -9.14 -0.32 -1.56
CA TYR A 66 -7.82 0.31 -1.43
C TYR A 66 -7.93 1.81 -1.12
N THR A 67 -9.13 2.34 -0.90
CA THR A 67 -9.34 3.79 -0.80
C THR A 67 -8.65 4.44 0.39
N ALA A 68 -8.27 3.66 1.42
CA ALA A 68 -7.50 4.21 2.54
C ALA A 68 -6.18 4.85 2.07
N LEU A 69 -5.59 4.36 0.97
CA LEU A 69 -4.38 4.95 0.41
C LEU A 69 -4.56 6.43 0.06
N SER A 70 -5.75 6.83 -0.36
CA SER A 70 -6.02 8.22 -0.77
C SER A 70 -5.92 9.23 0.39
N LYS A 71 -5.92 8.73 1.63
CA LYS A 71 -5.83 9.58 2.82
C LYS A 71 -4.40 9.84 3.28
N LEU A 72 -3.42 9.19 2.65
CA LEU A 72 -2.00 9.32 3.01
C LEU A 72 -1.36 10.46 2.23
N THR A 73 -1.60 11.69 2.65
CA THR A 73 -1.18 12.89 1.92
C THR A 73 0.32 13.12 1.91
N HIS A 74 1.08 12.40 2.73
CA HIS A 74 2.55 12.45 2.75
C HIS A 74 3.22 11.33 1.95
N LEU A 75 2.44 10.46 1.32
CA LEU A 75 2.98 9.32 0.60
C LEU A 75 3.75 9.78 -0.64
N ARG A 76 5.01 9.36 -0.73
CA ARG A 76 5.93 9.70 -1.82
C ARG A 76 6.21 8.53 -2.73
N LYS A 77 6.22 7.32 -2.19
CA LYS A 77 6.52 6.11 -2.94
C LYS A 77 5.47 5.04 -2.70
N LEU A 78 5.01 4.44 -3.77
CA LEU A 78 4.05 3.34 -3.70
C LEU A 78 4.49 2.23 -4.65
N CYS A 79 4.69 1.05 -4.10
CA CYS A 79 5.01 -0.15 -4.87
C CYS A 79 3.89 -1.16 -4.68
N ILE A 80 3.30 -1.60 -5.79
CA ILE A 80 2.24 -2.60 -5.79
C ILE A 80 2.67 -3.72 -6.72
N ASN A 81 2.84 -4.91 -6.17
CA ASN A 81 3.32 -6.06 -6.92
C ASN A 81 2.47 -7.28 -6.61
N GLY A 82 1.98 -7.96 -7.65
CA GLY A 82 1.25 -9.21 -7.49
C GLY A 82 -0.18 -9.07 -7.01
N ILE A 83 -0.91 -8.06 -7.47
CA ILE A 83 -2.34 -7.96 -7.15
C ILE A 83 -3.10 -9.06 -7.88
N ALA A 84 -3.80 -9.89 -7.10
CA ALA A 84 -4.71 -10.89 -7.63
C ALA A 84 -6.14 -10.34 -7.60
N THR A 85 -6.76 -10.21 -8.77
CA THR A 85 -8.15 -9.78 -8.87
C THR A 85 -8.82 -10.45 -10.07
N LYS A 86 -10.10 -10.73 -9.95
CA LYS A 86 -10.92 -11.25 -11.04
C LYS A 86 -11.77 -10.16 -11.70
N GLU A 87 -11.80 -8.98 -11.10
CA GLU A 87 -12.61 -7.87 -11.57
C GLU A 87 -11.73 -6.74 -12.06
N GLU A 88 -12.31 -5.86 -12.87
CA GLU A 88 -11.62 -4.65 -13.28
C GLU A 88 -11.28 -3.81 -12.05
N GLN A 89 -10.02 -3.41 -11.96
CA GLN A 89 -9.54 -2.55 -10.91
C GLN A 89 -9.20 -1.17 -11.47
N THR A 90 -9.50 -0.14 -10.69
CA THR A 90 -9.03 1.21 -10.99
C THR A 90 -8.12 1.67 -9.87
N PHE A 91 -7.14 2.50 -10.21
CA PHE A 91 -6.27 3.13 -9.22
C PHE A 91 -6.61 4.61 -9.04
N ASP A 92 -7.90 4.96 -9.18
CA ASP A 92 -8.36 6.35 -9.06
C ASP A 92 -8.03 6.96 -7.69
N TYR A 93 -7.95 6.13 -6.65
CA TYR A 93 -7.57 6.59 -5.32
C TYR A 93 -6.13 7.14 -5.29
N ILE A 94 -5.29 6.78 -6.24
CA ILE A 94 -3.91 7.29 -6.33
C ILE A 94 -3.91 8.75 -6.81
N ALA A 95 -4.90 9.15 -7.59
CA ALA A 95 -4.97 10.51 -8.13
C ALA A 95 -4.98 11.59 -7.04
N ASN A 96 -5.46 11.25 -5.85
CA ASN A 96 -5.50 12.19 -4.72
C ASN A 96 -4.18 12.28 -3.96
N LEU A 97 -3.18 11.49 -4.32
CA LEU A 97 -1.88 11.48 -3.67
C LEU A 97 -0.97 12.52 -4.31
N SER A 98 -1.18 13.78 -3.96
CA SER A 98 -0.46 14.91 -4.56
C SER A 98 1.05 14.89 -4.29
N SER A 99 1.48 14.21 -3.22
CA SER A 99 2.90 14.07 -2.89
C SER A 99 3.59 12.89 -3.57
N LEU A 100 2.85 12.05 -4.29
CA LEU A 100 3.42 10.84 -4.87
C LEU A 100 4.44 11.16 -5.96
N GLU A 101 5.65 10.67 -5.80
CA GLU A 101 6.78 10.92 -6.70
C GLU A 101 7.18 9.66 -7.47
N GLU A 102 6.94 8.49 -6.91
CA GLU A 102 7.36 7.23 -7.52
C GLU A 102 6.25 6.18 -7.38
N LEU A 103 5.93 5.56 -8.50
CA LEU A 103 4.95 4.47 -8.55
C LEU A 103 5.57 3.29 -9.29
N ILE A 104 5.62 2.14 -8.61
CA ILE A 104 6.14 0.90 -9.17
C ILE A 104 5.01 -0.12 -9.16
N ILE A 105 4.68 -0.67 -10.32
CA ILE A 105 3.62 -1.67 -10.45
C ILE A 105 4.13 -2.85 -11.23
N GLY A 106 4.04 -4.05 -10.64
CA GLY A 106 4.46 -5.30 -11.28
C GLY A 106 3.43 -6.39 -11.12
N TYR A 107 3.35 -7.29 -12.09
CA TYR A 107 2.48 -8.47 -12.07
C TYR A 107 1.01 -8.14 -11.76
N ILE A 108 0.45 -7.17 -12.47
CA ILE A 108 -0.95 -6.79 -12.33
C ILE A 108 -1.79 -7.48 -13.39
N GLN A 109 -3.07 -7.68 -13.08
CA GLN A 109 -4.04 -8.23 -14.03
C GLN A 109 -4.29 -7.24 -15.17
N PRO A 110 -4.69 -7.73 -16.38
CA PRO A 110 -4.85 -6.85 -17.54
C PRO A 110 -6.01 -5.86 -17.46
N PHE A 111 -6.85 -5.93 -16.44
CA PHE A 111 -8.02 -5.06 -16.29
C PHE A 111 -7.79 -3.89 -15.35
N ILE A 112 -6.58 -3.33 -15.38
CA ILE A 112 -6.22 -2.22 -14.49
C ILE A 112 -6.28 -0.91 -15.26
N LYS A 113 -6.95 0.09 -14.69
CA LYS A 113 -7.00 1.45 -15.23
C LYS A 113 -6.27 2.40 -14.30
N PHE A 114 -5.53 3.32 -14.88
CA PHE A 114 -4.76 4.31 -14.14
C PHE A 114 -5.32 5.71 -14.31
N PRO A 115 -5.34 6.52 -13.22
CA PRO A 115 -5.66 7.93 -13.31
C PRO A 115 -4.51 8.72 -13.93
N ASN A 116 -4.78 10.00 -14.22
CA ASN A 116 -3.72 10.92 -14.63
C ASN A 116 -2.91 11.33 -13.38
N LEU A 117 -1.60 11.09 -13.43
CA LEU A 117 -0.69 11.31 -12.30
C LEU A 117 0.30 12.42 -12.63
N SER A 118 -0.10 13.67 -12.40
CA SER A 118 0.65 14.84 -12.85
C SER A 118 1.94 15.11 -12.08
N ASN A 119 2.04 14.64 -10.82
CA ASN A 119 3.21 14.88 -9.98
C ASN A 119 4.19 13.72 -9.95
N LEU A 120 3.95 12.70 -10.75
CA LEU A 120 4.76 11.48 -10.71
C LEU A 120 6.09 11.71 -11.40
N HIS A 121 7.19 11.40 -10.72
CA HIS A 121 8.56 11.50 -11.25
C HIS A 121 9.05 10.18 -11.86
N SER A 122 8.54 9.07 -11.38
CA SER A 122 8.97 7.75 -11.85
C SER A 122 7.80 6.78 -11.87
N PHE A 123 7.65 6.09 -12.98
CA PHE A 123 6.64 5.04 -13.15
C PHE A 123 7.30 3.83 -13.78
N ILE A 124 7.23 2.71 -13.09
CA ILE A 124 7.86 1.47 -13.56
C ILE A 124 6.85 0.33 -13.57
#